data_9665a9e9eece3c433f3b86a6d2fd6f5c
#
_entry.id   9665a9e9eece3c433f3b86a6d2fd6f5c
#
_cell.length_a   1.000
_cell.length_b   1.000
_cell.length_c   1.000
_cell.angle_alpha   90.00
_cell.angle_beta   90.00
_cell.angle_gamma   90.00
#
_symmetry.space_group_name_H-M   'P 1'
#
loop_
_entity.id
_entity.type
_entity.pdbx_description
1 polymer ?
#
loop_
_entity_poly.entity_id
_entity_poly.type
_entity_poly.pdbx_seq_one_letter_code
_entity_poly.pdbx_strand_id
1 'polypeptide(L)'
;LTMRIAISATWEKFGGTDKSQRFYVKGYFGPVLKTSSDIAENGVIKTKSLQERGTLSKSNCIFYHINEPEIPYDIYLDAVTNGIANNWKFHELIKNLTLKKCKGRTLILVERIDHGIALNNLIEDSIWIKGKDTLKTRKEVIKQLSKSSKENVVAIATQKILNSGINCHLHNLINCAGGKADHTIIQRMGRGLRTAEDKDILNYYDFIFNINPYLLKHSKKRVKILKDEGHDITIKKELDF
;
A
#
# COMPACT_ATOMS: atom_id res chain seq x y z
N LEU A 1 -4.67 -22.37 -32.68
CA LEU A 1 -4.55 -20.95 -32.24
C LEU A 1 -4.64 -20.90 -30.71
N THR A 2 -3.52 -20.59 -30.03
CA THR A 2 -3.51 -20.48 -28.58
C THR A 2 -3.92 -19.05 -28.21
N MET A 3 -5.07 -18.90 -27.56
CA MET A 3 -5.54 -17.60 -27.06
C MET A 3 -4.67 -17.18 -25.86
N ARG A 4 -4.12 -15.98 -25.90
CA ARG A 4 -3.30 -15.41 -24.83
C ARG A 4 -4.02 -14.22 -24.24
N ILE A 5 -4.26 -14.23 -22.92
CA ILE A 5 -4.94 -13.15 -22.20
C ILE A 5 -4.02 -12.67 -21.09
N ALA A 6 -3.79 -11.36 -21.03
CA ALA A 6 -3.13 -10.71 -19.91
C ALA A 6 -4.12 -9.77 -19.21
N ILE A 7 -4.20 -9.86 -17.89
CA ILE A 7 -5.06 -9.02 -17.06
C ILE A 7 -4.17 -8.19 -16.13
N SER A 8 -4.32 -6.87 -16.16
CA SER A 8 -3.58 -5.96 -15.30
C SER A 8 -4.43 -4.74 -14.95
N ALA A 9 -4.42 -4.34 -13.67
CA ALA A 9 -5.04 -3.09 -13.23
C ALA A 9 -4.24 -1.84 -13.66
N THR A 10 -2.99 -2.03 -14.08
CA THR A 10 -2.06 -0.95 -14.46
C THR A 10 -1.47 -1.20 -15.83
N TRP A 11 -2.29 -1.66 -16.75
CA TRP A 11 -1.89 -2.02 -18.12
C TRP A 11 -1.07 -0.92 -18.82
N GLU A 12 -1.49 0.35 -18.71
CA GLU A 12 -0.82 1.47 -19.37
C GLU A 12 0.61 1.71 -18.89
N LYS A 13 0.92 1.21 -17.69
CA LYS A 13 2.25 1.28 -17.05
C LYS A 13 3.07 0.00 -17.25
N PHE A 14 2.48 -1.00 -17.91
CA PHE A 14 3.17 -2.26 -18.22
C PHE A 14 4.21 -2.01 -19.32
N GLY A 15 5.46 -2.30 -19.03
CA GLY A 15 6.58 -1.96 -19.92
C GLY A 15 7.21 -0.59 -19.66
N GLY A 16 6.86 0.10 -18.55
CA GLY A 16 7.46 1.37 -18.14
C GLY A 16 7.15 2.52 -19.10
N THR A 17 8.08 3.45 -19.24
CA THR A 17 8.01 4.60 -20.17
C THR A 17 8.48 4.24 -21.59
N ASP A 18 9.06 3.07 -21.77
CA ASP A 18 9.57 2.62 -23.06
C ASP A 18 8.44 2.22 -24.00
N LYS A 19 8.30 2.98 -25.10
CA LYS A 19 7.30 2.73 -26.13
C LYS A 19 7.51 1.38 -26.84
N SER A 20 8.75 0.94 -26.96
CA SER A 20 9.08 -0.34 -27.62
C SER A 20 8.60 -1.53 -26.81
N GLN A 21 8.77 -1.52 -25.49
CA GLN A 21 8.26 -2.58 -24.61
C GLN A 21 6.73 -2.65 -24.61
N ARG A 22 6.05 -1.50 -24.63
CA ARG A 22 4.58 -1.46 -24.78
C ARG A 22 4.13 -2.04 -26.12
N PHE A 23 4.89 -1.83 -27.17
CA PHE A 23 4.60 -2.38 -28.49
C PHE A 23 4.75 -3.91 -28.49
N TYR A 24 5.81 -4.44 -27.86
CA TYR A 24 6.00 -5.90 -27.71
C TYR A 24 4.84 -6.55 -26.93
N VAL A 25 4.41 -5.95 -25.83
CA VAL A 25 3.28 -6.48 -25.04
C VAL A 25 2.00 -6.52 -25.88
N LYS A 26 1.69 -5.45 -26.64
CA LYS A 26 0.54 -5.43 -27.55
C LYS A 26 0.66 -6.46 -28.67
N GLY A 27 1.85 -6.62 -29.24
CA GLY A 27 2.10 -7.62 -30.26
C GLY A 27 1.94 -9.05 -29.75
N TYR A 28 2.29 -9.30 -28.50
CA TYR A 28 2.21 -10.64 -27.89
C TYR A 28 0.80 -11.02 -27.44
N PHE A 29 0.06 -10.08 -26.86
CA PHE A 29 -1.28 -10.29 -26.26
C PHE A 29 -2.41 -9.72 -27.12
N GLY A 30 -2.11 -8.95 -28.15
CA GLY A 30 -3.11 -8.30 -28.98
C GLY A 30 -3.60 -6.94 -28.42
N PRO A 31 -4.71 -6.42 -28.95
CA PRO A 31 -5.23 -5.12 -28.57
C PRO A 31 -5.72 -5.11 -27.12
N VAL A 32 -5.60 -3.94 -26.48
CA VAL A 32 -6.18 -3.72 -25.15
C VAL A 32 -7.70 -3.67 -25.28
N LEU A 33 -8.37 -4.59 -24.61
CA LEU A 33 -9.82 -4.53 -24.47
C LEU A 33 -10.17 -3.47 -23.42
N LYS A 34 -10.83 -2.42 -23.85
CA LYS A 34 -11.34 -1.38 -22.96
C LYS A 34 -12.82 -1.62 -22.68
N THR A 35 -13.23 -1.37 -21.46
CA THR A 35 -14.67 -1.39 -21.16
C THR A 35 -15.35 -0.17 -21.76
N SER A 36 -16.54 -0.39 -22.31
CA SER A 36 -17.45 0.67 -22.76
C SER A 36 -18.49 1.02 -21.70
N SER A 37 -18.32 0.52 -20.47
CA SER A 37 -19.28 0.82 -19.41
C SER A 37 -19.16 2.30 -18.96
N ASP A 38 -20.25 2.82 -18.49
CA ASP A 38 -20.44 4.16 -17.94
C ASP A 38 -19.57 4.48 -16.70
N ILE A 39 -18.90 3.46 -16.15
CA ILE A 39 -17.93 3.60 -15.07
C ILE A 39 -16.52 3.91 -15.57
N ALA A 40 -16.29 3.85 -16.89
CA ALA A 40 -14.97 4.07 -17.48
C ALA A 40 -14.84 5.51 -18.00
N GLU A 41 -13.88 6.25 -17.47
CA GLU A 41 -13.39 7.48 -18.09
C GLU A 41 -12.32 7.16 -19.14
N ASN A 42 -12.54 7.55 -20.38
CA ASN A 42 -11.62 7.27 -21.49
C ASN A 42 -11.24 5.78 -21.60
N GLY A 43 -12.15 4.88 -21.25
CA GLY A 43 -11.93 3.44 -21.26
C GLY A 43 -11.10 2.92 -20.07
N VAL A 44 -10.88 3.72 -19.04
CA VAL A 44 -10.20 3.34 -17.79
C VAL A 44 -11.17 3.45 -16.63
N ILE A 45 -11.34 2.35 -15.88
CA ILE A 45 -12.17 2.35 -14.67
C ILE A 45 -11.33 2.88 -13.51
N LYS A 46 -11.78 3.97 -12.90
CA LYS A 46 -11.15 4.50 -11.68
C LYS A 46 -11.62 3.75 -10.44
N THR A 47 -10.76 3.72 -9.43
CA THR A 47 -11.06 3.09 -8.14
C THR A 47 -12.32 3.66 -7.50
N LYS A 48 -12.55 4.98 -7.59
CA LYS A 48 -13.73 5.65 -7.05
C LYS A 48 -15.04 5.09 -7.64
N SER A 49 -15.10 4.89 -8.95
CA SER A 49 -16.30 4.33 -9.61
C SER A 49 -16.62 2.91 -9.13
N LEU A 50 -15.61 2.10 -8.81
CA LEU A 50 -15.79 0.76 -8.24
C LEU A 50 -16.24 0.82 -6.77
N GLN A 51 -15.81 1.81 -6.02
CA GLN A 51 -16.27 2.05 -4.64
C GLN A 51 -17.73 2.52 -4.61
N GLU A 52 -18.13 3.42 -5.50
CA GLU A 52 -19.51 3.90 -5.62
C GLU A 52 -20.48 2.78 -5.95
N ARG A 53 -20.06 1.78 -6.71
CA ARG A 53 -20.84 0.57 -7.03
C ARG A 53 -20.79 -0.52 -5.96
N GLY A 54 -20.03 -0.33 -4.88
CA GLY A 54 -19.89 -1.33 -3.82
C GLY A 54 -19.01 -2.54 -4.20
N THR A 55 -18.35 -2.51 -5.36
CA THR A 55 -17.39 -3.57 -5.77
C THR A 55 -16.11 -3.53 -4.95
N LEU A 56 -15.72 -2.36 -4.51
CA LEU A 56 -14.62 -2.11 -3.58
C LEU A 56 -15.12 -1.37 -2.35
N SER A 57 -14.48 -1.61 -1.21
CA SER A 57 -14.71 -0.84 0.01
C SER A 57 -14.37 0.64 -0.20
N LYS A 58 -15.05 1.53 0.50
CA LYS A 58 -14.62 2.93 0.60
C LYS A 58 -13.24 3.03 1.23
N SER A 59 -12.56 4.14 1.04
CA SER A 59 -11.25 4.38 1.64
C SER A 59 -11.21 5.72 2.34
N ASN A 60 -10.55 5.73 3.49
CA ASN A 60 -10.19 6.93 4.23
C ASN A 60 -8.66 7.04 4.19
N CYS A 61 -8.12 7.91 3.36
CA CYS A 61 -6.68 8.06 3.18
C CYS A 61 -6.15 9.20 4.03
N ILE A 62 -5.34 8.88 5.02
CA ILE A 62 -4.80 9.83 5.99
C ILE A 62 -3.29 9.88 5.86
N PHE A 63 -2.75 11.09 5.66
CA PHE A 63 -1.32 11.33 5.62
C PHE A 63 -0.88 12.15 6.82
N TYR A 64 0.16 11.69 7.51
CA TYR A 64 0.78 12.42 8.62
C TYR A 64 2.12 13.01 8.21
N HIS A 65 2.40 14.24 8.66
CA HIS A 65 3.71 14.84 8.46
C HIS A 65 4.75 14.24 9.42
N ILE A 66 5.92 13.95 8.88
CA ILE A 66 7.13 13.57 9.63
C ILE A 66 8.14 14.69 9.43
N ASN A 67 8.45 15.41 10.50
CA ASN A 67 9.28 16.61 10.47
C ASN A 67 10.66 16.39 11.14
N GLU A 68 10.87 15.25 11.79
CA GLU A 68 12.08 14.95 12.55
C GLU A 68 12.52 13.49 12.41
N PRO A 69 13.83 13.21 12.53
CA PRO A 69 14.93 14.16 12.48
C PRO A 69 15.20 14.64 11.05
N GLU A 70 15.82 15.79 10.89
CA GLU A 70 16.32 16.21 9.57
C GLU A 70 17.43 15.28 9.11
N ILE A 71 17.38 14.82 7.87
CA ILE A 71 18.27 13.83 7.30
C ILE A 71 19.05 14.44 6.14
N PRO A 72 20.31 14.84 6.35
CA PRO A 72 21.11 15.56 5.36
C PRO A 72 21.77 14.65 4.34
N TYR A 73 21.11 13.53 3.95
CA TYR A 73 21.69 12.58 3.00
C TYR A 73 21.31 12.89 1.58
N ASP A 74 22.31 12.95 0.70
CA ASP A 74 22.15 13.16 -0.75
C ASP A 74 21.86 11.86 -1.51
N ILE A 75 22.04 10.70 -0.87
CA ILE A 75 21.78 9.39 -1.44
C ILE A 75 20.42 8.89 -0.94
N TYR A 76 19.53 8.53 -1.87
CA TYR A 76 18.19 8.06 -1.54
C TYR A 76 18.16 6.86 -0.59
N LEU A 77 19.09 5.90 -0.77
CA LEU A 77 19.16 4.72 0.08
C LEU A 77 19.46 5.07 1.53
N ASP A 78 20.37 6.02 1.76
CA ASP A 78 20.74 6.48 3.11
C ASP A 78 19.60 7.27 3.74
N ALA A 79 18.91 8.10 2.95
CA ALA A 79 17.71 8.80 3.40
C ALA A 79 16.59 7.84 3.83
N VAL A 80 16.34 6.76 3.10
CA VAL A 80 15.39 5.70 3.48
C VAL A 80 15.86 4.95 4.72
N THR A 81 17.15 4.60 4.79
CA THR A 81 17.69 3.86 5.92
C THR A 81 17.59 4.65 7.21
N ASN A 82 18.04 5.90 7.22
CA ASN A 82 18.08 6.72 8.44
C ASN A 82 16.78 7.50 8.70
N GLY A 83 16.10 7.91 7.64
CA GLY A 83 14.86 8.67 7.77
C GLY A 83 13.61 7.84 8.02
N ILE A 84 13.63 6.56 7.64
CA ILE A 84 12.49 5.65 7.79
C ILE A 84 12.85 4.45 8.65
N ALA A 85 13.81 3.62 8.19
CA ALA A 85 14.07 2.32 8.79
C ALA A 85 14.71 2.38 10.18
N ASN A 86 15.56 3.37 10.43
CA ASN A 86 16.25 3.59 11.72
C ASN A 86 15.67 4.77 12.52
N ASN A 87 14.58 5.38 12.05
CA ASN A 87 13.97 6.51 12.73
C ASN A 87 13.07 6.04 13.89
N TRP A 88 13.61 6.05 15.10
CA TRP A 88 12.88 5.59 16.29
C TRP A 88 11.63 6.43 16.60
N LYS A 89 11.63 7.75 16.33
CA LYS A 89 10.46 8.61 16.50
C LYS A 89 9.34 8.18 15.55
N PHE A 90 9.70 7.79 14.34
CA PHE A 90 8.75 7.25 13.38
C PHE A 90 8.22 5.89 13.83
N HIS A 91 9.06 5.02 14.40
CA HIS A 91 8.60 3.74 14.96
C HIS A 91 7.60 3.93 16.10
N GLU A 92 7.88 4.84 17.03
CA GLU A 92 6.94 5.16 18.13
C GLU A 92 5.61 5.73 17.60
N LEU A 93 5.67 6.55 16.55
CA LEU A 93 4.48 7.07 15.88
C LEU A 93 3.64 5.92 15.29
N ILE A 94 4.28 4.95 14.59
CA ILE A 94 3.59 3.77 14.04
C ILE A 94 2.97 2.93 15.15
N LYS A 95 3.69 2.67 16.25
CA LYS A 95 3.16 1.96 17.42
C LYS A 95 1.91 2.67 17.96
N ASN A 96 2.01 3.96 18.24
CA ASN A 96 0.91 4.74 18.77
C ASN A 96 -0.31 4.78 17.82
N LEU A 97 -0.06 4.97 16.52
CA LEU A 97 -1.09 4.90 15.48
C LEU A 97 -1.79 3.54 15.49
N THR A 98 -1.00 2.45 15.54
CA THR A 98 -1.52 1.09 15.55
C THR A 98 -2.37 0.81 16.79
N LEU A 99 -1.89 1.14 17.98
CA LEU A 99 -2.57 0.84 19.24
C LEU A 99 -3.80 1.72 19.50
N LYS A 100 -3.75 3.01 19.10
CA LYS A 100 -4.80 3.97 19.46
C LYS A 100 -5.85 4.19 18.37
N LYS A 101 -5.50 4.02 17.09
CA LYS A 101 -6.40 4.32 15.97
C LYS A 101 -6.81 3.09 15.15
N CYS A 102 -5.97 2.05 15.11
CA CYS A 102 -6.26 0.88 14.29
C CYS A 102 -7.03 -0.17 15.10
N LYS A 103 -8.27 -0.42 14.69
CA LYS A 103 -9.09 -1.52 15.22
C LYS A 103 -9.29 -2.57 14.14
N GLY A 104 -9.34 -3.83 14.54
CA GLY A 104 -9.51 -4.96 13.64
C GLY A 104 -8.21 -5.33 12.90
N ARG A 105 -8.33 -5.83 11.69
CA ARG A 105 -7.21 -6.38 10.90
C ARG A 105 -6.36 -5.28 10.30
N THR A 106 -5.13 -5.18 10.78
CA THR A 106 -4.15 -4.15 10.40
C THR A 106 -2.95 -4.78 9.72
N LEU A 107 -2.55 -4.25 8.58
CA LEU A 107 -1.31 -4.61 7.90
C LEU A 107 -0.38 -3.40 7.84
N ILE A 108 0.83 -3.58 8.34
CA ILE A 108 1.91 -2.58 8.26
C ILE A 108 2.88 -3.02 7.17
N LEU A 109 3.08 -2.18 6.17
CA LEU A 109 3.98 -2.44 5.06
C LEU A 109 5.30 -1.72 5.24
N VAL A 110 6.38 -2.45 5.22
CA VAL A 110 7.74 -1.92 5.28
C VAL A 110 8.50 -2.24 3.99
N GLU A 111 9.54 -1.48 3.71
CA GLU A 111 10.45 -1.73 2.58
C GLU A 111 11.61 -2.64 3.00
N ARG A 112 12.14 -2.46 4.19
CA ARG A 112 13.34 -3.13 4.71
C ARG A 112 12.99 -4.13 5.80
N ILE A 113 13.78 -5.20 5.86
CA ILE A 113 13.61 -6.28 6.86
C ILE A 113 13.93 -5.78 8.28
N ASP A 114 15.01 -5.01 8.43
CA ASP A 114 15.43 -4.42 9.70
C ASP A 114 14.34 -3.51 10.30
N HIS A 115 13.70 -2.68 9.48
CA HIS A 115 12.55 -1.88 9.88
C HIS A 115 11.38 -2.75 10.38
N GLY A 116 11.06 -3.82 9.65
CA GLY A 116 10.00 -4.75 10.06
C GLY A 116 10.28 -5.45 11.38
N ILE A 117 11.54 -5.84 11.62
CA ILE A 117 11.97 -6.44 12.89
C ILE A 117 11.85 -5.42 14.03
N ALA A 118 12.31 -4.18 13.82
CA ALA A 118 12.22 -3.12 14.82
C ALA A 118 10.77 -2.84 15.23
N LEU A 119 9.86 -2.73 14.26
CA LEU A 119 8.43 -2.54 14.55
C LEU A 119 7.81 -3.76 15.24
N ASN A 120 8.18 -4.97 14.85
CA ASN A 120 7.66 -6.18 15.48
C ASN A 120 8.10 -6.33 16.94
N ASN A 121 9.30 -5.89 17.27
CA ASN A 121 9.78 -5.87 18.67
C ASN A 121 9.09 -4.76 19.50
N LEU A 122 8.61 -3.72 18.85
CA LEU A 122 8.00 -2.57 19.50
C LEU A 122 6.48 -2.69 19.67
N ILE A 123 5.80 -3.39 18.76
CA ILE A 123 4.35 -3.59 18.75
C ILE A 123 4.06 -4.99 19.26
N GLU A 124 3.61 -5.07 20.50
CA GLU A 124 3.26 -6.32 21.17
C GLU A 124 2.18 -7.09 20.37
N ASP A 125 2.25 -8.42 20.37
CA ASP A 125 1.36 -9.33 19.64
C ASP A 125 1.30 -9.12 18.12
N SER A 126 2.22 -8.34 17.55
CA SER A 126 2.30 -8.22 16.09
C SER A 126 2.98 -9.43 15.44
N ILE A 127 2.55 -9.78 14.24
CA ILE A 127 3.04 -10.95 13.50
C ILE A 127 3.95 -10.48 12.36
N TRP A 128 5.25 -10.77 12.46
CA TRP A 128 6.20 -10.50 11.39
C TRP A 128 6.19 -11.58 10.31
N ILE A 129 5.76 -11.25 9.09
CA ILE A 129 5.77 -12.15 7.93
C ILE A 129 7.10 -12.02 7.20
N LYS A 130 7.92 -13.06 7.27
CA LYS A 130 9.27 -13.10 6.66
C LYS A 130 9.21 -13.60 5.22
N GLY A 131 10.14 -13.09 4.39
CA GLY A 131 10.33 -13.59 3.03
C GLY A 131 10.76 -15.06 2.94
N LYS A 132 11.37 -15.59 4.01
CA LYS A 132 11.80 -16.99 4.14
C LYS A 132 10.71 -17.92 4.70
N ASP A 133 9.58 -17.38 5.18
CA ASP A 133 8.51 -18.20 5.73
C ASP A 133 7.93 -19.13 4.66
N THR A 134 7.53 -20.33 5.08
CA THR A 134 6.89 -21.28 4.19
C THR A 134 5.56 -20.72 3.67
N LEU A 135 5.11 -21.23 2.52
CA LEU A 135 3.80 -20.87 1.99
C LEU A 135 2.66 -21.21 2.97
N LYS A 136 2.84 -22.26 3.78
CA LYS A 136 1.87 -22.68 4.81
C LYS A 136 1.77 -21.62 5.89
N THR A 137 2.90 -21.20 6.49
CA THR A 137 2.95 -20.17 7.53
C THR A 137 2.32 -18.86 7.04
N ARG A 138 2.69 -18.42 5.82
CA ARG A 138 2.09 -17.20 5.23
C ARG A 138 0.58 -17.32 5.06
N LYS A 139 0.08 -18.47 4.58
CA LYS A 139 -1.35 -18.73 4.43
C LYS A 139 -2.09 -18.69 5.77
N GLU A 140 -1.50 -19.15 6.84
CA GLU A 140 -2.09 -19.12 8.19
C GLU A 140 -2.26 -17.68 8.68
N VAL A 141 -1.23 -16.82 8.53
CA VAL A 141 -1.33 -15.40 8.89
C VAL A 141 -2.36 -14.69 8.02
N ILE A 142 -2.35 -14.96 6.71
CA ILE A 142 -3.34 -14.39 5.78
C ILE A 142 -4.74 -14.81 6.16
N LYS A 143 -4.92 -16.07 6.59
CA LYS A 143 -6.21 -16.58 7.07
C LYS A 143 -6.68 -15.83 8.32
N GLN A 144 -5.78 -15.48 9.25
CA GLN A 144 -6.10 -14.62 10.39
C GLN A 144 -6.52 -13.21 9.95
N LEU A 145 -5.80 -12.61 8.99
CA LEU A 145 -6.14 -11.32 8.39
C LEU A 145 -7.41 -11.35 7.51
N SER A 146 -7.97 -12.53 7.24
CA SER A 146 -9.17 -12.69 6.41
C SER A 146 -10.38 -13.18 7.18
N LYS A 147 -10.19 -13.66 8.42
CA LYS A 147 -11.30 -14.09 9.26
C LYS A 147 -12.10 -12.89 9.74
N SER A 148 -13.42 -12.98 9.63
CA SER A 148 -14.33 -12.10 10.33
C SER A 148 -14.24 -12.38 11.82
N SER A 149 -13.44 -11.59 12.55
CA SER A 149 -13.35 -11.66 14.01
C SER A 149 -13.30 -10.23 14.57
N LYS A 150 -13.81 -10.07 15.78
CA LYS A 150 -13.72 -8.78 16.52
C LYS A 150 -12.33 -8.54 17.11
N GLU A 151 -11.42 -9.51 16.99
CA GLU A 151 -10.07 -9.42 17.52
C GLU A 151 -9.19 -8.52 16.67
N ASN A 152 -8.36 -7.75 17.34
CA ASN A 152 -7.34 -6.94 16.67
C ASN A 152 -6.19 -7.86 16.25
N VAL A 153 -5.88 -7.86 14.97
CA VAL A 153 -4.75 -8.61 14.41
C VAL A 153 -3.84 -7.63 13.70
N VAL A 154 -2.59 -7.55 14.13
CA VAL A 154 -1.57 -6.70 13.51
C VAL A 154 -0.53 -7.58 12.84
N ALA A 155 -0.37 -7.44 11.53
CA ALA A 155 0.69 -8.10 10.79
C ALA A 155 1.62 -7.05 10.17
N ILE A 156 2.91 -7.37 10.15
CA ILE A 156 3.95 -6.56 9.52
C ILE A 156 4.55 -7.37 8.39
N ALA A 157 4.71 -6.78 7.21
CA ALA A 157 5.24 -7.47 6.05
C ALA A 157 6.06 -6.56 5.15
N THR A 158 7.03 -7.12 4.43
CA THR A 158 7.67 -6.39 3.34
C THR A 158 6.74 -6.33 2.13
N GLN A 159 6.88 -5.27 1.32
CA GLN A 159 6.10 -5.10 0.09
C GLN A 159 6.15 -6.30 -0.86
N LYS A 160 7.30 -6.98 -0.94
CA LYS A 160 7.50 -8.15 -1.82
C LYS A 160 6.54 -9.30 -1.50
N ILE A 161 6.17 -9.45 -0.23
CA ILE A 161 5.25 -10.49 0.21
C ILE A 161 3.84 -10.23 -0.32
N LEU A 162 3.40 -8.97 -0.38
CA LEU A 162 2.10 -8.63 -0.96
C LEU A 162 1.99 -8.95 -2.44
N ASN A 163 3.09 -8.86 -3.19
CA ASN A 163 3.09 -9.16 -4.62
C ASN A 163 2.79 -10.64 -4.93
N SER A 164 2.93 -11.53 -3.95
CA SER A 164 2.68 -12.97 -4.08
C SER A 164 1.20 -13.40 -4.02
N GLY A 165 0.25 -12.51 -4.30
CA GLY A 165 -1.16 -12.88 -4.45
C GLY A 165 -1.95 -13.01 -3.13
N ILE A 166 -1.53 -12.32 -2.07
CA ILE A 166 -2.22 -12.32 -0.78
C ILE A 166 -3.63 -11.74 -0.91
N ASN A 167 -4.62 -12.53 -0.52
CA ASN A 167 -6.00 -12.09 -0.41
C ASN A 167 -6.32 -11.88 1.08
N CYS A 168 -6.43 -10.63 1.50
CA CYS A 168 -6.80 -10.27 2.87
C CYS A 168 -7.86 -9.17 2.89
N HIS A 169 -8.67 -9.17 3.95
CA HIS A 169 -9.72 -8.18 4.17
C HIS A 169 -9.28 -7.25 5.31
N LEU A 170 -8.61 -6.17 4.97
CA LEU A 170 -8.00 -5.26 5.93
C LEU A 170 -8.93 -4.14 6.33
N HIS A 171 -9.01 -3.83 7.62
CA HIS A 171 -9.61 -2.60 8.13
C HIS A 171 -8.61 -1.44 8.04
N ASN A 172 -7.32 -1.72 8.29
CA ASN A 172 -6.28 -0.71 8.28
C ASN A 172 -5.07 -1.18 7.47
N LEU A 173 -4.51 -0.28 6.69
CA LEU A 173 -3.28 -0.47 5.95
C LEU A 173 -2.35 0.70 6.23
N ILE A 174 -1.21 0.43 6.88
CA ILE A 174 -0.19 1.45 7.21
C ILE A 174 0.98 1.27 6.24
N ASN A 175 1.23 2.28 5.42
CA ASN A 175 2.32 2.26 4.44
C ASN A 175 3.57 2.94 5.00
N CYS A 176 4.44 2.18 5.64
CA CYS A 176 5.75 2.65 6.11
C CYS A 176 6.85 2.47 5.06
N ALA A 177 6.51 1.99 3.88
CA ALA A 177 7.45 1.79 2.80
C ALA A 177 7.58 3.07 1.99
N GLY A 178 8.81 3.47 1.72
CA GLY A 178 9.13 4.56 0.80
C GLY A 178 8.69 4.27 -0.64
N GLY A 179 9.34 4.93 -1.58
CA GLY A 179 9.12 4.70 -3.00
C GLY A 179 8.02 5.59 -3.60
N LYS A 180 7.97 5.56 -4.94
CA LYS A 180 7.12 6.45 -5.74
C LYS A 180 6.48 5.76 -6.95
N ALA A 181 6.62 4.44 -7.06
CA ALA A 181 6.12 3.70 -8.22
C ALA A 181 4.59 3.61 -8.18
N ASP A 182 3.94 4.20 -9.17
CA ASP A 182 2.49 4.32 -9.26
C ASP A 182 1.78 2.96 -9.18
N HIS A 183 2.23 1.98 -9.97
CA HIS A 183 1.66 0.63 -9.97
C HIS A 183 1.74 -0.04 -8.59
N THR A 184 2.83 0.18 -7.86
CA THR A 184 3.01 -0.40 -6.52
C THR A 184 2.02 0.20 -5.52
N ILE A 185 1.78 1.52 -5.58
CA ILE A 185 0.87 2.22 -4.68
C ILE A 185 -0.58 1.78 -4.95
N ILE A 186 -0.98 1.75 -6.22
CA ILE A 186 -2.33 1.31 -6.63
C ILE A 186 -2.56 -0.16 -6.25
N GLN A 187 -1.57 -1.03 -6.45
CA GLN A 187 -1.69 -2.45 -6.06
C GLN A 187 -1.80 -2.65 -4.54
N ARG A 188 -1.07 -1.88 -3.74
CA ARG A 188 -1.19 -1.92 -2.26
C ARG A 188 -2.60 -1.55 -1.83
N MET A 189 -3.10 -0.41 -2.33
CA MET A 189 -4.46 0.04 -2.06
C MET A 189 -5.49 -1.00 -2.49
N GLY A 190 -5.41 -1.48 -3.74
CA GLY A 190 -6.38 -2.44 -4.29
C GLY A 190 -6.51 -3.73 -3.48
N ARG A 191 -5.45 -4.18 -2.81
CA ARG A 191 -5.54 -5.34 -1.91
C ARG A 191 -6.29 -5.02 -0.61
N GLY A 192 -6.07 -3.82 -0.07
CA GLY A 192 -6.80 -3.34 1.11
C GLY A 192 -8.27 -3.03 0.83
N LEU A 193 -8.63 -2.67 -0.41
CA LEU A 193 -9.99 -2.25 -0.77
C LEU A 193 -10.98 -3.41 -1.01
N ARG A 194 -10.57 -4.66 -0.88
CA ARG A 194 -11.51 -5.78 -1.04
C ARG A 194 -12.62 -5.72 0.01
N THR A 195 -13.84 -5.94 -0.45
CA THR A 195 -15.03 -5.97 0.41
C THR A 195 -15.04 -7.21 1.30
N ALA A 196 -15.62 -7.10 2.50
CA ALA A 196 -15.93 -8.18 3.40
C ALA A 196 -17.20 -7.82 4.20
N GLU A 197 -17.92 -8.82 4.70
CA GLU A 197 -19.18 -8.61 5.43
C GLU A 197 -19.01 -7.71 6.68
N ASP A 198 -17.84 -7.77 7.31
CA ASP A 198 -17.50 -7.00 8.52
C ASP A 198 -16.70 -5.72 8.22
N LYS A 199 -16.66 -5.27 6.94
CA LYS A 199 -15.79 -4.17 6.53
C LYS A 199 -16.43 -3.30 5.45
N ASP A 200 -16.70 -2.06 5.79
CA ASP A 200 -17.22 -1.05 4.87
C ASP A 200 -16.13 -0.11 4.35
N ILE A 201 -15.13 0.18 5.17
CA ILE A 201 -14.10 1.19 4.91
C ILE A 201 -12.71 0.62 5.14
N LEU A 202 -11.77 0.98 4.27
CA LEU A 202 -10.33 0.82 4.51
C LEU A 202 -9.76 2.13 5.03
N ASN A 203 -9.17 2.13 6.22
CA ASN A 203 -8.31 3.22 6.67
C ASN A 203 -6.90 3.00 6.12
N TYR A 204 -6.47 3.88 5.24
CA TYR A 204 -5.12 3.87 4.68
C TYR A 204 -4.31 5.00 5.31
N TYR A 205 -3.20 4.66 5.92
CA TYR A 205 -2.28 5.60 6.55
C TYR A 205 -0.96 5.64 5.77
N ASP A 206 -0.49 6.84 5.48
CA ASP A 206 0.80 7.08 4.82
C ASP A 206 1.46 8.34 5.43
N PHE A 207 2.68 8.66 5.01
CA PHE A 207 3.48 9.68 5.66
C PHE A 207 4.11 10.63 4.65
N ILE A 208 4.11 11.93 4.99
CA ILE A 208 4.80 12.98 4.25
C ILE A 208 6.09 13.29 5.01
N PHE A 209 7.19 12.79 4.48
CA PHE A 209 8.50 12.95 5.11
C PHE A 209 9.11 14.30 4.71
N ASN A 210 8.98 15.31 5.57
CA ASN A 210 9.59 16.63 5.38
C ASN A 210 11.09 16.67 5.75
N ILE A 211 11.63 15.56 6.20
CA ILE A 211 12.97 15.39 6.77
C ILE A 211 14.08 15.27 5.73
N ASN A 212 13.74 15.07 4.47
CA ASN A 212 14.70 14.92 3.37
C ASN A 212 14.03 15.22 2.02
N PRO A 213 14.68 15.91 1.07
CA PRO A 213 14.10 16.28 -0.22
C PRO A 213 13.63 15.09 -1.08
N TYR A 214 14.37 13.97 -1.09
CA TYR A 214 13.99 12.77 -1.83
C TYR A 214 12.73 12.12 -1.24
N LEU A 215 12.70 11.98 0.08
CA LEU A 215 11.57 11.39 0.79
C LEU A 215 10.32 12.26 0.63
N LEU A 216 10.46 13.58 0.73
CA LEU A 216 9.38 14.53 0.52
C LEU A 216 8.82 14.44 -0.91
N LYS A 217 9.70 14.43 -1.92
CA LYS A 217 9.31 14.29 -3.34
C LYS A 217 8.52 13.01 -3.58
N HIS A 218 8.97 11.89 -2.99
CA HIS A 218 8.27 10.61 -3.12
C HIS A 218 6.93 10.60 -2.39
N SER A 219 6.85 11.20 -1.20
CA SER A 219 5.60 11.32 -0.45
C SER A 219 4.56 12.16 -1.21
N LYS A 220 4.94 13.33 -1.71
CA LYS A 220 4.06 14.18 -2.53
C LYS A 220 3.56 13.45 -3.79
N LYS A 221 4.42 12.63 -4.41
CA LYS A 221 4.00 11.83 -5.56
C LYS A 221 2.97 10.78 -5.17
N ARG A 222 3.09 10.12 -4.01
CA ARG A 222 2.07 9.17 -3.52
C ARG A 222 0.73 9.84 -3.27
N VAL A 223 0.72 11.02 -2.63
CA VAL A 223 -0.50 11.84 -2.46
C VAL A 223 -1.17 12.10 -3.82
N LYS A 224 -0.38 12.55 -4.81
CA LYS A 224 -0.90 12.83 -6.15
C LYS A 224 -1.52 11.60 -6.80
N ILE A 225 -0.83 10.45 -6.76
CA ILE A 225 -1.32 9.20 -7.36
C ILE A 225 -2.67 8.78 -6.77
N LEU A 226 -2.84 8.84 -5.45
CA LEU A 226 -4.09 8.47 -4.81
C LEU A 226 -5.21 9.48 -5.10
N LYS A 227 -4.91 10.78 -5.22
CA LYS A 227 -5.87 11.78 -5.69
C LYS A 227 -6.31 11.52 -7.13
N ASP A 228 -5.36 11.20 -8.01
CA ASP A 228 -5.65 10.92 -9.43
C ASP A 228 -6.51 9.65 -9.59
N GLU A 229 -6.40 8.68 -8.66
CA GLU A 229 -7.27 7.48 -8.57
C GLU A 229 -8.65 7.80 -7.95
N GLY A 230 -8.88 9.02 -7.48
CA GLY A 230 -10.16 9.47 -6.93
C GLY A 230 -10.35 9.21 -5.44
N HIS A 231 -9.28 8.90 -4.68
CA HIS A 231 -9.37 8.79 -3.23
C HIS A 231 -9.44 10.15 -2.54
N ASP A 232 -10.30 10.26 -1.53
CA ASP A 232 -10.33 11.40 -0.63
C ASP A 232 -9.13 11.35 0.32
N ILE A 233 -8.38 12.45 0.40
CA ILE A 233 -7.14 12.51 1.18
C ILE A 233 -7.24 13.57 2.25
N THR A 234 -6.99 13.15 3.49
CA THR A 234 -6.82 14.05 4.65
C THR A 234 -5.34 14.12 5.00
N ILE A 235 -4.81 15.33 5.12
CA ILE A 235 -3.43 15.57 5.56
C ILE A 235 -3.47 16.17 6.95
N LYS A 236 -2.79 15.53 7.90
CA LYS A 236 -2.70 15.95 9.31
C LYS A 236 -1.26 16.31 9.67
N LYS A 237 -1.10 17.40 10.44
CA LYS A 237 0.22 17.84 10.89
C LYS A 237 0.80 16.91 11.95
N GLU A 238 -0.04 16.42 12.86
CA GLU A 238 0.32 15.56 13.98
C GLU A 238 -0.72 14.46 14.19
N LEU A 239 -0.35 13.45 14.95
CA LEU A 239 -1.26 12.43 15.42
C LEU A 239 -2.13 13.01 16.54
N ASP A 240 -3.41 13.20 16.29
CA ASP A 240 -4.40 13.54 17.31
C ASP A 240 -4.72 12.28 18.13
N PHE A 241 -4.32 12.26 19.36
CA PHE A 241 -4.60 11.15 20.30
C PHE A 241 -5.82 11.44 21.17
#